data_6a1966d05a79f6f1e203df24f91ccdcb
#
_entry.id   6a1966d05a79f6f1e203df24f91ccdcb
#
_cell.length_a   1.000
_cell.length_b   1.000
_cell.length_c   1.000
_cell.angle_alpha   90.00
_cell.angle_beta   90.00
_cell.angle_gamma   90.00
#
_symmetry.space_group_name_H-M   'P 1'
#
loop_
_entity.id
_entity.type
_entity.pdbx_description
1 polymer ?
#
loop_
_entity_poly.entity_id
_entity_poly.type
_entity_poly.pdbx_seq_one_letter_code
_entity_poly.pdbx_strand_id
1 'polypeptide(L)'
;LIAVRPRSAVVRDLASAIEQGLARSFGEVRWRPPLDATRDAQPTALAVQDRLSVQVQVVSQTGRAVLPTQRRAITQRFSDAPPVILETLTDSGFAAAKVSAWLERAAARDLFDLHALAHAGLLSAEAADLVRTTTNWSAFPQGVVWPPPPSEDDWVMQLERQTRLRVGADAAHRLVVSSLEKMTW
;
A
#
# COMPACT_ATOMS: atom_id res chain seq x y z
N LEU A 1 2.55 6.32 -4.61
CA LEU A 1 1.61 7.31 -5.14
C LEU A 1 0.92 6.75 -6.39
N ILE A 2 -0.38 7.00 -6.53
CA ILE A 2 -1.17 6.58 -7.71
C ILE A 2 -1.54 7.85 -8.49
N ALA A 3 -1.16 7.89 -9.77
CA ALA A 3 -1.49 9.00 -10.66
C ALA A 3 -2.88 8.78 -11.27
N VAL A 4 -3.85 9.62 -10.91
CA VAL A 4 -5.22 9.60 -11.45
C VAL A 4 -5.28 10.03 -12.92
N ARG A 5 -4.37 10.93 -13.33
CA ARG A 5 -4.12 11.32 -14.73
C ARG A 5 -2.96 10.49 -15.28
N PRO A 6 -2.76 10.46 -16.63
CA PRO A 6 -1.59 9.79 -17.21
C PRO A 6 -0.32 10.21 -16.48
N ARG A 7 0.51 9.24 -16.10
CA ARG A 7 1.72 9.46 -15.30
C ARG A 7 2.63 10.53 -15.94
N SER A 8 2.82 10.47 -17.25
CA SER A 8 3.63 11.44 -18.00
C SER A 8 3.16 12.90 -17.84
N ALA A 9 1.87 13.11 -17.59
CA ALA A 9 1.31 14.44 -17.41
C ALA A 9 1.49 15.00 -16.00
N VAL A 10 1.85 14.16 -15.00
CA VAL A 10 1.91 14.59 -13.59
C VAL A 10 3.29 14.47 -12.96
N VAL A 11 4.18 13.61 -13.46
CA VAL A 11 5.44 13.31 -12.77
C VAL A 11 6.39 14.51 -12.68
N ARG A 12 6.43 15.35 -13.71
CA ARG A 12 7.31 16.53 -13.72
C ARG A 12 6.85 17.55 -12.69
N ASP A 13 5.56 17.87 -12.67
CA ASP A 13 4.99 18.83 -11.74
C ASP A 13 5.10 18.32 -10.30
N LEU A 14 4.86 17.02 -10.10
CA LEU A 14 5.02 16.36 -8.81
C LEU A 14 6.47 16.41 -8.31
N ALA A 15 7.44 16.08 -9.18
CA ALA A 15 8.86 16.14 -8.82
C ALA A 15 9.25 17.57 -8.41
N SER A 16 8.87 18.55 -9.20
CA SER A 16 9.16 19.98 -8.92
C SER A 16 8.50 20.45 -7.62
N ALA A 17 7.24 20.06 -7.37
CA ALA A 17 6.54 20.43 -6.14
C ALA A 17 7.19 19.82 -4.90
N ILE A 18 7.63 18.56 -4.97
CA ILE A 18 8.33 17.87 -3.87
C ILE A 18 9.70 18.55 -3.63
N GLU A 19 10.48 18.78 -4.69
CA GLU A 19 11.78 19.46 -4.59
C GLU A 19 11.64 20.83 -3.94
N GLN A 20 10.73 21.67 -4.44
CA GLN A 20 10.50 23.02 -3.90
C GLN A 20 10.02 22.99 -2.45
N GLY A 21 9.12 22.06 -2.11
CA GLY A 21 8.61 21.91 -0.76
C GLY A 21 9.72 21.53 0.24
N LEU A 22 10.56 20.58 -0.14
CA LEU A 22 11.63 20.08 0.73
C LEU A 22 12.85 21.03 0.77
N ALA A 23 13.20 21.67 -0.35
CA ALA A 23 14.35 22.58 -0.42
C ALA A 23 14.25 23.75 0.58
N ARG A 24 13.03 24.20 0.88
CA ARG A 24 12.79 25.26 1.87
C ARG A 24 13.24 24.89 3.28
N SER A 25 13.07 23.63 3.65
CA SER A 25 13.34 23.14 5.00
C SER A 25 14.67 22.37 5.11
N PHE A 26 15.10 21.73 4.03
CA PHE A 26 16.20 20.77 4.04
C PHE A 26 17.34 21.13 3.07
N GLY A 27 17.23 22.20 2.30
CA GLY A 27 18.25 22.58 1.33
C GLY A 27 18.24 21.68 0.08
N GLU A 28 19.41 21.19 -0.34
CA GLU A 28 19.54 20.44 -1.57
C GLU A 28 18.81 19.10 -1.56
N VAL A 29 17.99 18.89 -2.59
CA VAL A 29 17.20 17.67 -2.80
C VAL A 29 17.46 17.16 -4.22
N ARG A 30 17.71 15.85 -4.36
CA ARG A 30 18.04 15.22 -5.66
C ARG A 30 17.29 13.91 -5.85
N TRP A 31 16.78 13.72 -7.06
CA TRP A 31 16.23 12.43 -7.50
C TRP A 31 17.32 11.54 -8.10
N ARG A 32 17.27 10.25 -7.77
CA ARG A 32 18.21 9.23 -8.29
C ARG A 32 17.48 7.94 -8.65
N PRO A 33 17.16 7.70 -9.93
CA PRO A 33 17.21 8.59 -11.10
C PRO A 33 16.14 9.70 -11.03
N PRO A 34 16.15 10.68 -11.95
CA PRO A 34 15.07 11.68 -12.07
C PRO A 34 13.70 11.01 -12.16
N LEU A 35 12.68 11.55 -11.46
CA LEU A 35 11.37 10.90 -11.38
C LEU A 35 10.70 10.78 -12.76
N ASP A 36 10.87 11.74 -13.62
CA ASP A 36 10.35 11.74 -15.00
C ASP A 36 11.09 10.79 -15.95
N ALA A 37 12.32 10.39 -15.61
CA ALA A 37 13.07 9.36 -16.33
C ALA A 37 12.70 7.93 -15.92
N THR A 38 11.91 7.73 -14.84
CA THR A 38 11.48 6.39 -14.42
C THR A 38 10.27 5.90 -15.20
N ARG A 39 10.15 4.59 -15.34
CA ARG A 39 8.98 3.92 -15.92
C ARG A 39 7.84 3.82 -14.91
N ASP A 40 6.65 3.39 -15.38
CA ASP A 40 5.52 3.11 -14.47
C ASP A 40 5.93 2.08 -13.41
N ALA A 41 5.54 2.35 -12.17
CA ALA A 41 5.87 1.56 -11.00
C ALA A 41 7.37 1.38 -10.70
N GLN A 42 8.28 2.00 -11.46
CA GLN A 42 9.70 1.98 -11.16
C GLN A 42 9.99 2.93 -10.00
N PRO A 43 10.65 2.46 -8.92
CA PRO A 43 11.01 3.34 -7.80
C PRO A 43 12.17 4.27 -8.16
N THR A 44 12.18 5.42 -7.54
CA THR A 44 13.33 6.34 -7.51
C THR A 44 13.62 6.74 -6.07
N ALA A 45 14.86 7.09 -5.80
CA ALA A 45 15.27 7.63 -4.51
C ALA A 45 15.27 9.16 -4.55
N LEU A 46 14.62 9.78 -3.57
CA LEU A 46 14.75 11.19 -3.26
C LEU A 46 15.79 11.33 -2.15
N ALA A 47 16.96 11.84 -2.49
CA ALA A 47 18.03 12.11 -1.56
C ALA A 47 17.97 13.53 -1.04
N VAL A 48 18.06 13.71 0.27
CA VAL A 48 18.10 15.01 0.94
C VAL A 48 19.43 15.16 1.62
N GLN A 49 20.25 16.12 1.17
CA GLN A 49 21.60 16.38 1.69
C GLN A 49 22.50 15.14 1.77
N ASP A 50 22.29 14.13 0.92
CA ASP A 50 22.96 12.82 0.95
C ASP A 50 22.89 12.07 2.34
N ARG A 51 22.05 12.53 3.25
CA ARG A 51 21.88 11.96 4.60
C ARG A 51 20.60 11.15 4.76
N LEU A 52 19.54 11.55 4.07
CA LEU A 52 18.26 10.88 4.07
C LEU A 52 17.89 10.48 2.65
N SER A 53 17.43 9.25 2.49
CA SER A 53 16.89 8.77 1.21
C SER A 53 15.47 8.27 1.39
N VAL A 54 14.55 8.79 0.61
CA VAL A 54 13.15 8.37 0.59
C VAL A 54 12.85 7.72 -0.76
N GLN A 55 12.38 6.48 -0.73
CA GLN A 55 11.96 5.81 -1.95
C GLN A 55 10.57 6.32 -2.37
N VAL A 56 10.46 6.79 -3.60
CA VAL A 56 9.21 7.27 -4.20
C VAL A 56 8.88 6.43 -5.41
N GLN A 57 7.64 6.00 -5.51
CA GLN A 57 7.11 5.25 -6.64
C GLN A 57 5.80 5.90 -7.09
N VAL A 58 5.70 6.20 -8.37
CA VAL A 58 4.46 6.71 -8.99
C VAL A 58 3.92 5.66 -9.94
N VAL A 59 2.71 5.22 -9.66
CA VAL A 59 2.01 4.17 -10.40
C VAL A 59 0.88 4.80 -11.19
N SER A 60 0.76 4.47 -12.46
CA SER A 60 -0.39 4.87 -13.28
C SER A 60 -1.65 4.12 -12.85
N GLN A 61 -2.77 4.82 -12.83
CA GLN A 61 -4.07 4.18 -12.66
C GLN A 61 -4.55 3.48 -13.94
N THR A 62 -3.96 3.80 -15.09
CA THR A 62 -4.34 3.20 -16.39
C THR A 62 -4.20 1.69 -16.35
N GLY A 63 -5.28 0.98 -16.70
CA GLY A 63 -5.33 -0.49 -16.67
C GLY A 63 -5.43 -1.12 -15.28
N ARG A 64 -5.63 -0.30 -14.24
CA ARG A 64 -5.87 -0.77 -12.87
C ARG A 64 -7.30 -0.51 -12.45
N ALA A 65 -7.81 -1.35 -11.57
CA ALA A 65 -9.11 -1.14 -10.96
C ALA A 65 -9.15 0.19 -10.19
N VAL A 66 -10.23 0.92 -10.35
CA VAL A 66 -10.50 2.16 -9.61
C VAL A 66 -11.10 1.78 -8.26
N LEU A 67 -10.31 1.88 -7.19
CA LEU A 67 -10.78 1.67 -5.84
C LEU A 67 -11.28 3.00 -5.24
N PRO A 68 -12.30 2.97 -4.36
CA PRO A 68 -12.83 4.18 -3.76
C PRO A 68 -11.81 4.90 -2.89
N THR A 69 -11.82 6.23 -2.96
CA THR A 69 -10.94 7.11 -2.19
C THR A 69 -11.72 8.03 -1.26
N GLN A 70 -11.04 8.55 -0.24
CA GLN A 70 -11.57 9.53 0.70
C GLN A 70 -10.48 10.52 1.10
N ARG A 71 -10.88 11.73 1.47
CA ARG A 71 -9.97 12.70 2.08
C ARG A 71 -9.83 12.36 3.56
N ARG A 72 -8.60 12.13 4.00
CA ARG A 72 -8.29 11.75 5.38
C ARG A 72 -7.16 12.60 5.94
N ALA A 73 -7.32 13.07 7.16
CA ALA A 73 -6.22 13.65 7.93
C ALA A 73 -5.22 12.55 8.29
N ILE A 74 -3.96 12.76 7.94
CA ILE A 74 -2.88 11.82 8.27
C ILE A 74 -2.40 12.10 9.67
N THR A 75 -2.47 11.09 10.54
CA THR A 75 -1.91 11.16 11.89
C THR A 75 -0.40 11.22 11.82
N GLN A 76 0.16 12.34 12.25
CA GLN A 76 1.61 12.53 12.29
C GLN A 76 2.20 11.83 13.51
N ARG A 77 3.36 11.20 13.33
CA ARG A 77 4.12 10.61 14.45
C ARG A 77 4.95 11.63 15.21
N PHE A 78 5.25 12.76 14.56
CA PHE A 78 6.10 13.82 15.10
C PHE A 78 5.23 15.05 15.36
N SER A 79 5.35 15.62 16.54
CA SER A 79 4.51 16.73 17.00
C SER A 79 4.78 18.05 16.27
N ASP A 80 5.94 18.18 15.63
CA ASP A 80 6.36 19.33 14.83
C ASP A 80 5.94 19.24 13.36
N ALA A 81 5.40 18.10 12.92
CA ALA A 81 4.89 17.96 11.58
C ALA A 81 3.47 18.56 11.47
N PRO A 82 3.23 19.46 10.50
CA PRO A 82 1.91 20.04 10.33
C PRO A 82 0.87 18.97 9.91
N PRO A 83 -0.39 19.12 10.31
CA PRO A 83 -1.45 18.22 9.86
C PRO A 83 -1.60 18.28 8.34
N VAL A 84 -1.76 17.13 7.72
CA VAL A 84 -1.93 17.01 6.25
C VAL A 84 -3.20 16.22 5.97
N ILE A 85 -4.01 16.73 5.05
CA ILE A 85 -5.17 16.00 4.50
C ILE A 85 -4.77 15.47 3.14
N LEU A 86 -4.80 14.15 2.97
CA LEU A 86 -4.53 13.49 1.71
C LEU A 86 -5.76 12.74 1.21
N GLU A 87 -5.83 12.55 -0.10
CA GLU A 87 -6.73 11.59 -0.69
C GLU A 87 -6.10 10.19 -0.57
N THR A 88 -6.80 9.30 0.14
CA THR A 88 -6.35 7.94 0.42
C THR A 88 -7.44 6.96 0.02
N LEU A 89 -7.12 5.69 -0.14
CA LEU A 89 -8.15 4.66 -0.28
C LEU A 89 -9.09 4.68 0.94
N THR A 90 -10.36 4.35 0.74
CA THR A 90 -11.26 4.00 1.85
C THR A 90 -10.74 2.75 2.56
N ASP A 91 -11.25 2.46 3.75
CA ASP A 91 -10.84 1.26 4.49
C ASP A 91 -11.19 -0.03 3.70
N SER A 92 -12.37 -0.07 3.08
CA SER A 92 -12.79 -1.16 2.17
C SER A 92 -11.93 -1.24 0.91
N GLY A 93 -11.61 -0.10 0.29
CA GLY A 93 -10.72 -0.03 -0.86
C GLY A 93 -9.31 -0.50 -0.54
N PHE A 94 -8.78 -0.14 0.63
CA PHE A 94 -7.47 -0.58 1.09
C PHE A 94 -7.47 -2.09 1.38
N ALA A 95 -8.50 -2.60 2.05
CA ALA A 95 -8.65 -4.03 2.31
C ALA A 95 -8.71 -4.83 1.00
N ALA A 96 -9.53 -4.40 0.03
CA ALA A 96 -9.62 -5.05 -1.28
C ALA A 96 -8.27 -5.04 -2.02
N ALA A 97 -7.53 -3.92 -2.00
CA ALA A 97 -6.20 -3.84 -2.59
C ALA A 97 -5.22 -4.82 -1.95
N LYS A 98 -5.28 -5.00 -0.62
CA LYS A 98 -4.41 -5.91 0.11
C LYS A 98 -4.77 -7.37 -0.12
N VAL A 99 -6.06 -7.70 -0.19
CA VAL A 99 -6.53 -9.05 -0.55
C VAL A 99 -6.02 -9.42 -1.94
N SER A 100 -6.25 -8.55 -2.93
CA SER A 100 -5.81 -8.79 -4.31
C SER A 100 -4.30 -8.98 -4.41
N ALA A 101 -3.53 -8.12 -3.76
CA ALA A 101 -2.07 -8.21 -3.74
C ALA A 101 -1.57 -9.51 -3.08
N TRP A 102 -2.21 -9.95 -1.99
CA TRP A 102 -1.85 -11.20 -1.32
C TRP A 102 -2.18 -12.42 -2.17
N LEU A 103 -3.34 -12.45 -2.83
CA LEU A 103 -3.72 -13.52 -3.74
C LEU A 103 -2.78 -13.62 -4.95
N GLU A 104 -2.26 -12.49 -5.43
CA GLU A 104 -1.37 -12.46 -6.60
C GLU A 104 0.07 -12.88 -6.29
N ARG A 105 0.60 -12.51 -5.13
CA ARG A 105 2.05 -12.65 -4.86
C ARG A 105 2.43 -13.31 -3.54
N ALA A 106 1.44 -13.66 -2.70
CA ALA A 106 1.64 -14.35 -1.41
C ALA A 106 2.72 -13.71 -0.49
N ALA A 107 2.91 -12.39 -0.55
CA ALA A 107 3.96 -11.73 0.22
C ALA A 107 3.60 -11.65 1.71
N ALA A 108 4.58 -11.92 2.59
CA ALA A 108 4.41 -11.89 4.04
C ALA A 108 3.86 -10.54 4.56
N ARG A 109 4.32 -9.42 3.98
CA ARG A 109 3.84 -8.09 4.35
C ARG A 109 2.36 -7.84 4.02
N ASP A 110 1.84 -8.43 2.93
CA ASP A 110 0.42 -8.28 2.60
C ASP A 110 -0.42 -9.10 3.58
N LEU A 111 0.02 -10.30 3.94
CA LEU A 111 -0.61 -11.10 5.00
C LEU A 111 -0.58 -10.38 6.36
N PHE A 112 0.53 -9.72 6.70
CA PHE A 112 0.65 -8.94 7.94
C PHE A 112 -0.33 -7.76 7.95
N ASP A 113 -0.45 -7.03 6.85
CA ASP A 113 -1.42 -5.94 6.71
C ASP A 113 -2.85 -6.45 6.81
N LEU A 114 -3.17 -7.57 6.15
CA LEU A 114 -4.49 -8.22 6.27
C LEU A 114 -4.78 -8.69 7.69
N HIS A 115 -3.79 -9.21 8.41
CA HIS A 115 -3.94 -9.55 9.82
C HIS A 115 -4.31 -8.32 10.66
N ALA A 116 -3.66 -7.18 10.43
CA ALA A 116 -4.00 -5.94 11.12
C ALA A 116 -5.42 -5.46 10.78
N LEU A 117 -5.82 -5.56 9.51
CA LEU A 117 -7.18 -5.23 9.05
C LEU A 117 -8.23 -6.15 9.66
N ALA A 118 -7.95 -7.46 9.77
CA ALA A 118 -8.84 -8.43 10.42
C ALA A 118 -9.06 -8.08 11.89
N HIS A 119 -7.99 -7.76 12.63
CA HIS A 119 -8.08 -7.32 14.01
C HIS A 119 -8.87 -6.02 14.19
N ALA A 120 -8.78 -5.11 13.23
CA ALA A 120 -9.53 -3.86 13.23
C ALA A 120 -10.99 -4.01 12.76
N GLY A 121 -11.43 -5.22 12.35
CA GLY A 121 -12.76 -5.46 11.81
C GLY A 121 -13.00 -4.79 10.43
N LEU A 122 -11.94 -4.51 9.69
CA LEU A 122 -11.99 -3.79 8.42
C LEU A 122 -12.07 -4.72 7.19
N LEU A 123 -12.05 -6.04 7.39
CA LEU A 123 -12.36 -7.01 6.35
C LEU A 123 -13.89 -7.12 6.25
N SER A 124 -14.50 -6.33 5.39
CA SER A 124 -15.95 -6.13 5.28
C SER A 124 -16.55 -6.73 4.00
N ALA A 125 -17.87 -6.91 3.97
CA ALA A 125 -18.60 -7.32 2.76
C ALA A 125 -18.34 -6.34 1.59
N GLU A 126 -18.27 -5.03 1.86
CA GLU A 126 -17.93 -4.02 0.84
C GLU A 126 -16.54 -4.26 0.24
N ALA A 127 -15.55 -4.63 1.07
CA ALA A 127 -14.22 -4.98 0.55
C ALA A 127 -14.28 -6.24 -0.33
N ALA A 128 -15.11 -7.24 0.03
CA ALA A 128 -15.34 -8.41 -0.81
C ALA A 128 -15.97 -8.06 -2.16
N ASP A 129 -16.97 -7.17 -2.18
CA ASP A 129 -17.58 -6.66 -3.41
C ASP A 129 -16.56 -5.97 -4.31
N LEU A 130 -15.68 -5.17 -3.72
CA LEU A 130 -14.60 -4.52 -4.47
C LEU A 130 -13.62 -5.56 -5.05
N VAL A 131 -13.26 -6.61 -4.32
CA VAL A 131 -12.42 -7.69 -4.88
C VAL A 131 -13.13 -8.34 -6.08
N ARG A 132 -14.41 -8.70 -5.95
CA ARG A 132 -15.18 -9.32 -7.04
C ARG A 132 -15.30 -8.46 -8.29
N THR A 133 -15.49 -7.16 -8.11
CA THR A 133 -15.74 -6.23 -9.22
C THR A 133 -14.47 -5.69 -9.86
N THR A 134 -13.36 -5.71 -9.13
CA THR A 134 -12.10 -5.09 -9.59
C THR A 134 -11.02 -6.10 -9.98
N THR A 135 -11.28 -7.39 -9.79
CA THR A 135 -10.33 -8.48 -10.10
C THR A 135 -11.02 -9.59 -10.88
N ASN A 136 -10.26 -10.62 -11.22
CA ASN A 136 -10.79 -11.84 -11.85
C ASN A 136 -11.43 -12.82 -10.84
N TRP A 137 -11.56 -12.43 -9.57
CA TRP A 137 -12.09 -13.26 -8.48
C TRP A 137 -13.60 -13.03 -8.30
N SER A 138 -14.39 -13.21 -9.35
CA SER A 138 -15.83 -12.89 -9.36
C SER A 138 -16.66 -13.66 -8.33
N ALA A 139 -16.20 -14.83 -7.88
CA ALA A 139 -16.85 -15.64 -6.85
C ALA A 139 -16.24 -15.45 -5.44
N PHE A 140 -15.32 -14.49 -5.27
CA PHE A 140 -14.66 -14.26 -3.97
C PHE A 140 -15.69 -14.07 -2.82
N PRO A 141 -15.47 -14.67 -1.65
CA PRO A 141 -14.34 -15.53 -1.25
C PRO A 141 -14.50 -17.00 -1.62
N GLN A 142 -15.62 -17.41 -2.22
CA GLN A 142 -15.90 -18.81 -2.55
C GLN A 142 -14.96 -19.31 -3.66
N GLY A 143 -14.48 -20.55 -3.52
CA GLY A 143 -13.62 -21.19 -4.53
C GLY A 143 -12.20 -20.63 -4.60
N VAL A 144 -11.81 -19.74 -3.70
CA VAL A 144 -10.44 -19.21 -3.63
C VAL A 144 -9.53 -20.26 -2.98
N VAL A 145 -8.43 -20.55 -3.66
CA VAL A 145 -7.32 -21.31 -3.05
C VAL A 145 -6.42 -20.30 -2.36
N TRP A 146 -6.46 -20.28 -1.04
CA TRP A 146 -5.66 -19.37 -0.25
C TRP A 146 -4.16 -19.65 -0.40
N PRO A 147 -3.31 -18.61 -0.57
CA PRO A 147 -1.87 -18.79 -0.51
C PRO A 147 -1.47 -19.43 0.83
N PRO A 148 -0.52 -20.37 0.85
CA PRO A 148 -0.05 -20.94 2.12
C PRO A 148 0.62 -19.86 2.99
N PRO A 149 0.67 -20.06 4.31
CA PRO A 149 1.45 -19.17 5.17
C PRO A 149 2.93 -19.20 4.76
N PRO A 150 3.63 -18.06 4.82
CA PRO A 150 5.08 -18.07 4.65
C PRO A 150 5.74 -18.87 5.77
N SER A 151 6.98 -19.36 5.56
CA SER A 151 7.76 -19.94 6.67
C SER A 151 8.00 -18.88 7.76
N GLU A 152 8.19 -19.30 9.00
CA GLU A 152 8.49 -18.37 10.11
C GLU A 152 9.79 -17.59 9.85
N ASP A 153 10.77 -18.20 9.19
CA ASP A 153 12.01 -17.53 8.81
C ASP A 153 11.77 -16.42 7.79
N ASP A 154 10.96 -16.68 6.74
CA ASP A 154 10.58 -15.66 5.76
C ASP A 154 9.72 -14.57 6.39
N TRP A 155 8.83 -14.94 7.32
CA TRP A 155 8.00 -14.01 8.06
C TRP A 155 8.84 -13.01 8.84
N VAL A 156 9.80 -13.51 9.62
CA VAL A 156 10.73 -12.68 10.39
C VAL A 156 11.60 -11.85 9.45
N MET A 157 12.27 -12.48 8.50
CA MET A 157 13.21 -11.81 7.58
C MET A 157 12.58 -10.63 6.82
N GLN A 158 11.32 -10.78 6.39
CA GLN A 158 10.63 -9.72 5.62
C GLN A 158 10.07 -8.61 6.48
N LEU A 159 9.77 -8.84 7.76
CA LEU A 159 9.01 -7.92 8.60
C LEU A 159 9.78 -7.32 9.78
N GLU A 160 10.84 -7.96 10.29
CA GLU A 160 11.56 -7.53 11.50
C GLU A 160 12.06 -6.08 11.47
N ARG A 161 12.44 -5.61 10.27
CA ARG A 161 12.91 -4.22 10.07
C ARG A 161 11.80 -3.19 9.94
N GLN A 162 10.54 -3.64 9.84
CA GLN A 162 9.40 -2.77 9.59
C GLN A 162 8.51 -2.65 10.82
N THR A 163 8.43 -3.71 11.63
CA THR A 163 7.53 -3.77 12.78
C THR A 163 8.04 -4.72 13.85
N ARG A 164 7.54 -4.54 15.08
CA ARG A 164 7.74 -5.50 16.15
C ARG A 164 6.73 -6.64 15.98
N LEU A 165 7.20 -7.80 15.55
CA LEU A 165 6.37 -8.98 15.40
C LEU A 165 5.83 -9.45 16.75
N ARG A 166 4.50 -9.62 16.81
CA ARG A 166 3.77 -10.15 17.98
C ARG A 166 2.93 -11.37 17.63
N VAL A 167 2.96 -11.78 16.38
CA VAL A 167 2.19 -12.90 15.84
C VAL A 167 3.07 -13.67 14.85
N GLY A 168 3.00 -14.99 14.88
CA GLY A 168 3.64 -15.86 13.90
C GLY A 168 2.82 -15.98 12.61
N ALA A 169 3.46 -16.43 11.54
CA ALA A 169 2.89 -16.55 10.20
C ALA A 169 1.61 -17.40 10.18
N ASP A 170 1.62 -18.57 10.79
CA ASP A 170 0.48 -19.48 10.83
C ASP A 170 -0.73 -18.87 11.57
N ALA A 171 -0.49 -18.18 12.67
CA ALA A 171 -1.57 -17.56 13.43
C ALA A 171 -2.19 -16.39 12.66
N ALA A 172 -1.35 -15.58 12.01
CA ALA A 172 -1.80 -14.50 11.15
C ALA A 172 -2.63 -15.04 9.98
N HIS A 173 -2.14 -16.09 9.32
CA HIS A 173 -2.81 -16.73 8.19
C HIS A 173 -4.19 -17.26 8.59
N ARG A 174 -4.30 -18.05 9.68
CA ARG A 174 -5.58 -18.58 10.15
C ARG A 174 -6.60 -17.48 10.44
N LEU A 175 -6.19 -16.41 11.10
CA LEU A 175 -7.10 -15.30 11.38
C LEU A 175 -7.58 -14.64 10.09
N VAL A 176 -6.67 -14.37 9.15
CA VAL A 176 -6.99 -13.72 7.86
C VAL A 176 -7.95 -14.60 7.06
N VAL A 177 -7.64 -15.87 6.84
CA VAL A 177 -8.49 -16.78 6.07
C VAL A 177 -9.88 -16.89 6.72
N SER A 178 -9.95 -17.13 8.03
CA SER A 178 -11.24 -17.23 8.72
C SER A 178 -12.06 -15.94 8.67
N SER A 179 -11.39 -14.77 8.59
CA SER A 179 -12.08 -13.48 8.47
C SER A 179 -12.57 -13.24 7.03
N LEU A 180 -11.76 -13.61 6.03
CA LEU A 180 -12.14 -13.49 4.62
C LEU A 180 -13.30 -14.43 4.26
N GLU A 181 -13.31 -15.66 4.76
CA GLU A 181 -14.40 -16.62 4.55
C GLU A 181 -15.73 -16.14 5.14
N LYS A 182 -15.69 -15.31 6.16
CA LYS A 182 -16.88 -14.70 6.79
C LYS A 182 -17.37 -13.43 6.08
N MET A 183 -16.64 -12.92 5.10
CA MET A 183 -17.05 -11.77 4.29
C MET A 183 -18.18 -12.16 3.32
N THR A 184 -19.19 -12.85 3.84
CA THR A 184 -20.43 -13.17 3.12
C THR A 184 -21.46 -12.10 3.37
N TRP A 185 -22.42 -12.00 2.44
CA TRP A 185 -23.57 -11.09 2.40
C TRP A 185 -24.29 -10.90 3.74
#